data_bafeb9e4f138393ef0d2a07fc2cd51bf
#
_entry.id   bafeb9e4f138393ef0d2a07fc2cd51bf
#
_cell.length_a   1.000
_cell.length_b   1.000
_cell.length_c   1.000
_cell.angle_alpha   90.00
_cell.angle_beta   90.00
_cell.angle_gamma   90.00
#
_symmetry.space_group_name_H-M   'P 1'
#
loop_
_entity.id
_entity.type
_entity.pdbx_description
1 polymer ?
#
loop_
_entity_poly.entity_id
_entity_poly.type
_entity_poly.pdbx_seq_one_letter_code
_entity_poly.pdbx_strand_id
1 'polypeptide(L)'
;MTTLTPILTRNWDQADSFTRAAYEREGGYRALRRALGMPPDDIIQAVKDSGLRGRGGAGFPTGMKWGFIPQGDGKPHYLVVNADESEPGTCKDIPLMMANPHVLIEGIVISSFAIRANHAFIYVRGEVLHVIRRLQQAVAEAYEAGYLGRDILGSGFDLELVVHTGAGAYICGEETALLDSLEGYRGQPRLKPPFPAVAGLYGGPTVINNVESIASVPSIIDNGADWFAAMGTEKSQGYGIFSLSGHVTRPGQYEAPLGITLRELLDMAGGIRAGHRLKFWTPGGSSTPIFTDEHLDVPLDFESVGAAGSMLGTRALQIFDETTCVVRAVLRWSEFYAHESCGKCTPCREGTYWYKQMLKRLEAGKGEEKDLETLLDLSDNILGRSFCALGDGATSPVVSSIKLFRDEYLRHFEQGGCPFDPAASTLWGGATK
;
A
#
# COMPACT_ATOMS: atom_id res chain seq x y z
N MET A 1 -14.36 19.82 12.60
CA MET A 1 -12.93 19.51 12.30
C MET A 1 -12.60 18.23 13.03
N THR A 2 -12.39 17.16 12.31
CA THR A 2 -11.90 15.90 12.89
C THR A 2 -10.48 16.16 13.37
N THR A 3 -10.28 16.19 14.67
CA THR A 3 -8.94 16.42 15.23
C THR A 3 -8.13 15.17 14.99
N LEU A 4 -7.12 15.25 14.13
CA LEU A 4 -6.17 14.16 13.93
C LEU A 4 -5.39 13.96 15.22
N THR A 5 -5.57 12.80 15.85
CA THR A 5 -4.70 12.37 16.93
C THR A 5 -3.74 11.34 16.33
N PRO A 6 -2.50 11.72 16.01
CA PRO A 6 -1.55 10.81 15.40
C PRO A 6 -1.26 9.63 16.33
N ILE A 7 -1.22 8.43 15.77
CA ILE A 7 -0.93 7.18 16.47
C ILE A 7 0.40 6.62 15.96
N LEU A 8 0.47 6.32 14.67
CA LEU A 8 1.70 5.83 14.04
C LEU A 8 2.69 6.96 13.74
N THR A 9 2.17 8.16 13.46
CA THR A 9 2.98 9.31 13.03
C THR A 9 3.32 10.27 14.17
N ARG A 10 2.88 10.00 15.40
CA ARG A 10 2.97 10.91 16.56
C ARG A 10 4.35 11.48 16.86
N ASN A 11 5.42 10.74 16.51
CA ASN A 11 6.81 11.07 16.89
C ASN A 11 7.70 11.30 15.68
N TRP A 12 7.14 11.42 14.48
CA TRP A 12 7.94 11.50 13.25
C TRP A 12 8.76 12.79 13.13
N ASP A 13 8.42 13.82 13.88
CA ASP A 13 9.14 15.09 13.98
C ASP A 13 10.34 15.03 14.96
N GLN A 14 10.47 13.98 15.77
CA GLN A 14 11.58 13.83 16.71
C GLN A 14 12.79 13.23 15.99
N ALA A 15 13.96 13.87 16.17
CA ALA A 15 15.19 13.50 15.47
C ALA A 15 15.70 12.08 15.83
N ASP A 16 15.37 11.57 17.01
CA ASP A 16 15.79 10.26 17.55
C ASP A 16 14.65 9.22 17.56
N SER A 17 13.48 9.52 16.98
CA SER A 17 12.26 8.69 17.01
C SER A 17 12.50 7.22 16.61
N PHE A 18 13.47 6.99 15.75
CA PHE A 18 13.80 5.68 15.20
C PHE A 18 14.60 4.77 16.16
N THR A 19 15.07 5.29 17.29
CA THR A 19 15.87 4.52 18.24
C THR A 19 14.97 3.75 19.21
N ARG A 20 15.45 2.60 19.68
CA ARG A 20 14.79 1.83 20.75
C ARG A 20 14.54 2.67 21.99
N ALA A 21 15.54 3.45 22.41
CA ALA A 21 15.44 4.27 23.61
C ALA A 21 14.33 5.33 23.51
N ALA A 22 14.15 5.96 22.35
CA ALA A 22 13.04 6.90 22.14
C ALA A 22 11.69 6.17 22.16
N TYR A 23 11.59 5.02 21.51
CA TYR A 23 10.38 4.23 21.50
C TYR A 23 9.94 3.74 22.88
N GLU A 24 10.90 3.22 23.70
CA GLU A 24 10.64 2.79 25.08
C GLU A 24 10.25 3.96 25.99
N ARG A 25 10.87 5.12 25.84
CA ARG A 25 10.55 6.35 26.59
C ARG A 25 9.08 6.75 26.43
N GLU A 26 8.49 6.44 25.28
CA GLU A 26 7.09 6.74 24.96
C GLU A 26 6.14 5.55 25.21
N GLY A 27 6.61 4.55 25.94
CA GLY A 27 5.81 3.38 26.31
C GLY A 27 5.84 2.24 25.31
N GLY A 28 6.77 2.26 24.36
CA GLY A 28 6.99 1.15 23.43
C GLY A 28 7.31 -0.17 24.13
N TYR A 29 7.01 -1.27 23.46
CA TYR A 29 7.12 -2.65 23.98
C TYR A 29 6.24 -2.97 25.19
N ARG A 30 5.34 -2.06 25.59
CA ARG A 30 4.34 -2.33 26.62
C ARG A 30 3.27 -3.29 26.12
N ALA A 31 2.82 -3.09 24.89
CA ALA A 31 1.85 -3.97 24.26
C ALA A 31 2.41 -5.40 24.10
N LEU A 32 3.71 -5.53 23.75
CA LEU A 32 4.38 -6.83 23.69
C LEU A 32 4.37 -7.55 25.05
N ARG A 33 4.74 -6.84 26.15
CA ARG A 33 4.73 -7.43 27.50
C ARG A 33 3.33 -7.92 27.89
N ARG A 34 2.30 -7.16 27.52
CA ARG A 34 0.91 -7.54 27.73
C ARG A 34 0.54 -8.76 26.90
N ALA A 35 0.87 -8.76 25.59
CA ALA A 35 0.54 -9.83 24.68
C ALA A 35 1.17 -11.18 25.06
N LEU A 36 2.42 -11.19 25.52
CA LEU A 36 3.10 -12.42 25.98
C LEU A 36 2.46 -13.03 27.23
N GLY A 37 1.65 -12.28 27.98
CA GLY A 37 0.85 -12.79 29.09
C GLY A 37 -0.56 -13.27 28.68
N MET A 38 -0.95 -13.14 27.42
CA MET A 38 -2.26 -13.54 26.88
C MET A 38 -2.17 -14.90 26.17
N PRO A 39 -3.26 -15.68 26.12
CA PRO A 39 -3.35 -16.78 25.17
C PRO A 39 -3.23 -16.25 23.73
N PRO A 40 -2.44 -16.90 22.85
CA PRO A 40 -2.29 -16.48 21.45
C PRO A 40 -3.63 -16.28 20.70
N ASP A 41 -4.61 -17.12 20.97
CA ASP A 41 -5.93 -17.02 20.31
C ASP A 41 -6.73 -15.79 20.73
N ASP A 42 -6.53 -15.30 21.97
CA ASP A 42 -7.15 -14.05 22.44
C ASP A 42 -6.58 -12.83 21.72
N ILE A 43 -5.30 -12.87 21.33
CA ILE A 43 -4.68 -11.82 20.50
C ILE A 43 -5.31 -11.83 19.10
N ILE A 44 -5.48 -13.02 18.49
CA ILE A 44 -6.17 -13.15 17.20
C ILE A 44 -7.58 -12.60 17.30
N GLN A 45 -8.29 -12.92 18.40
CA GLN A 45 -9.65 -12.44 18.62
C GLN A 45 -9.69 -10.92 18.79
N ALA A 46 -8.78 -10.33 19.58
CA ALA A 46 -8.68 -8.88 19.75
C ALA A 46 -8.46 -8.16 18.40
N VAL A 47 -7.61 -8.71 17.52
CA VAL A 47 -7.41 -8.15 16.18
C VAL A 47 -8.63 -8.35 15.28
N LYS A 48 -9.40 -9.44 15.44
CA LYS A 48 -10.69 -9.60 14.73
C LYS A 48 -11.71 -8.56 15.21
N ASP A 49 -11.88 -8.44 16.51
CA ASP A 49 -12.85 -7.55 17.13
C ASP A 49 -12.55 -6.07 16.86
N SER A 50 -11.28 -5.72 16.69
CA SER A 50 -10.88 -4.36 16.29
C SER A 50 -11.33 -3.98 14.88
N GLY A 51 -11.69 -4.95 14.04
CA GLY A 51 -12.03 -4.72 12.65
C GLY A 51 -10.85 -4.26 11.76
N LEU A 52 -9.60 -4.43 12.21
CA LEU A 52 -8.43 -4.06 11.43
C LEU A 52 -8.43 -4.78 10.07
N ARG A 53 -8.56 -4.02 9.01
CA ARG A 53 -8.41 -4.49 7.62
C ARG A 53 -7.00 -4.23 7.12
N GLY A 54 -6.51 -5.05 6.21
CA GLY A 54 -5.20 -4.91 5.59
C GLY A 54 -4.98 -3.53 4.96
N ARG A 55 -3.84 -2.92 5.26
CA ARG A 55 -3.45 -1.58 4.79
C ARG A 55 -2.58 -1.60 3.51
N GLY A 56 -2.40 -2.79 2.92
CA GLY A 56 -1.62 -2.97 1.70
C GLY A 56 -2.40 -2.86 0.37
N GLY A 57 -3.67 -2.44 0.42
CA GLY A 57 -4.50 -2.19 -0.76
C GLY A 57 -5.77 -3.05 -0.84
N ALA A 58 -5.69 -4.36 -0.65
CA ALA A 58 -6.82 -5.28 -0.80
C ALA A 58 -7.85 -5.22 0.35
N GLY A 59 -7.49 -4.68 1.52
CA GLY A 59 -8.43 -4.49 2.62
C GLY A 59 -8.99 -5.77 3.26
N PHE A 60 -8.33 -6.92 3.12
CA PHE A 60 -8.79 -8.16 3.74
C PHE A 60 -8.66 -8.09 5.28
N PRO A 61 -9.65 -8.58 6.08
CA PRO A 61 -9.59 -8.50 7.54
C PRO A 61 -8.38 -9.25 8.11
N THR A 62 -7.53 -8.52 8.85
CA THR A 62 -6.23 -9.03 9.34
C THR A 62 -6.39 -10.18 10.31
N GLY A 63 -7.25 -10.06 11.32
CA GLY A 63 -7.47 -11.12 12.30
C GLY A 63 -8.11 -12.38 11.71
N MET A 64 -8.96 -12.25 10.67
CA MET A 64 -9.47 -13.41 9.94
C MET A 64 -8.35 -14.16 9.22
N LYS A 65 -7.45 -13.43 8.57
CA LYS A 65 -6.29 -14.02 7.87
C LYS A 65 -5.41 -14.82 8.83
N TRP A 66 -5.20 -14.34 10.04
CA TRP A 66 -4.45 -15.04 11.09
C TRP A 66 -5.15 -16.31 11.54
N GLY A 67 -6.47 -16.29 11.62
CA GLY A 67 -7.27 -17.46 12.00
C GLY A 67 -7.28 -18.61 11.00
N PHE A 68 -6.76 -18.41 9.78
CA PHE A 68 -6.65 -19.49 8.79
C PHE A 68 -5.41 -20.37 8.96
N ILE A 69 -4.47 -19.98 9.82
CA ILE A 69 -3.28 -20.79 10.12
C ILE A 69 -3.71 -22.06 10.84
N PRO A 70 -3.43 -23.26 10.29
CA PRO A 70 -3.75 -24.51 10.97
C PRO A 70 -2.94 -24.65 12.25
N GLN A 71 -3.59 -25.15 13.29
CA GLN A 71 -2.94 -25.38 14.59
C GLN A 71 -2.61 -26.86 14.77
N GLY A 72 -1.42 -27.13 15.36
CA GLY A 72 -1.03 -28.50 15.69
C GLY A 72 -0.65 -29.39 14.48
N ASP A 73 -0.36 -28.78 13.34
CA ASP A 73 0.05 -29.50 12.12
C ASP A 73 1.53 -29.95 12.12
N GLY A 74 2.30 -29.55 13.15
CA GLY A 74 3.71 -29.89 13.31
C GLY A 74 4.67 -29.22 12.32
N LYS A 75 4.18 -28.27 11.54
CA LYS A 75 4.98 -27.53 10.57
C LYS A 75 5.49 -26.20 11.16
N PRO A 76 6.62 -25.67 10.68
CA PRO A 76 7.01 -24.31 11.00
C PRO A 76 6.00 -23.32 10.38
N HIS A 77 5.57 -22.34 11.16
CA HIS A 77 4.75 -21.22 10.71
C HIS A 77 5.63 -19.99 10.45
N TYR A 78 5.21 -19.17 9.51
CA TYR A 78 5.95 -17.97 9.10
C TYR A 78 5.07 -16.71 9.13
N LEU A 79 5.66 -15.61 9.59
CA LEU A 79 5.13 -14.27 9.37
C LEU A 79 6.01 -13.56 8.32
N VAL A 80 5.40 -13.04 7.27
CA VAL A 80 6.11 -12.22 6.29
C VAL A 80 5.47 -10.84 6.24
N VAL A 81 6.26 -9.83 6.59
CA VAL A 81 5.86 -8.44 6.43
C VAL A 81 6.18 -7.97 5.03
N ASN A 82 5.14 -7.60 4.30
CA ASN A 82 5.26 -7.02 2.97
C ASN A 82 5.63 -5.53 3.10
N ALA A 83 6.89 -5.23 2.88
CA ALA A 83 7.47 -3.89 2.81
C ALA A 83 7.92 -3.54 1.38
N ASP A 84 7.35 -4.21 0.37
CA ASP A 84 7.51 -3.86 -1.05
C ASP A 84 6.53 -2.75 -1.42
N GLU A 85 6.80 -1.53 -0.94
CA GLU A 85 6.00 -0.34 -1.24
C GLU A 85 6.39 0.21 -2.61
N SER A 86 5.64 -0.20 -3.65
CA SER A 86 5.97 0.07 -5.04
C SER A 86 4.81 0.66 -5.87
N GLU A 87 3.59 0.74 -5.33
CA GLU A 87 2.45 1.34 -6.01
C GLU A 87 2.68 2.84 -6.25
N PRO A 88 2.61 3.33 -7.51
CA PRO A 88 2.82 4.74 -7.80
C PRO A 88 1.86 5.65 -7.03
N GLY A 89 2.43 6.62 -6.31
CA GLY A 89 1.73 7.53 -5.42
C GLY A 89 1.74 7.09 -3.94
N THR A 90 2.09 5.86 -3.63
CA THR A 90 2.16 5.36 -2.24
C THR A 90 3.49 5.74 -1.58
N CYS A 91 3.41 6.35 -0.40
CA CYS A 91 4.56 6.68 0.42
C CYS A 91 4.13 6.77 1.89
N LYS A 92 3.88 5.63 2.54
CA LYS A 92 3.41 5.53 3.92
C LYS A 92 4.23 4.56 4.76
N ASP A 93 4.63 3.43 4.17
CA ASP A 93 5.40 2.38 4.84
C ASP A 93 6.88 2.76 4.96
N ILE A 94 7.47 3.35 3.92
CA ILE A 94 8.85 3.86 3.95
C ILE A 94 9.04 4.90 5.05
N PRO A 95 8.24 5.98 5.15
CA PRO A 95 8.36 6.93 6.25
C PRO A 95 8.15 6.30 7.62
N LEU A 96 7.20 5.37 7.76
CA LEU A 96 6.95 4.65 9.01
C LEU A 96 8.19 3.84 9.45
N MET A 97 8.76 3.05 8.54
CA MET A 97 9.97 2.26 8.81
C MET A 97 11.21 3.13 9.09
N MET A 98 11.26 4.33 8.52
CA MET A 98 12.36 5.28 8.79
C MET A 98 12.22 5.99 10.12
N ALA A 99 11.01 6.43 10.47
CA ALA A 99 10.78 7.25 11.65
C ALA A 99 10.50 6.42 12.91
N ASN A 100 9.81 5.27 12.78
CA ASN A 100 9.48 4.43 13.94
C ASN A 100 9.55 2.92 13.60
N PRO A 101 10.75 2.37 13.34
CA PRO A 101 10.90 0.95 13.01
C PRO A 101 10.52 0.03 14.18
N HIS A 102 10.62 0.50 15.43
CA HIS A 102 10.35 -0.32 16.61
C HIS A 102 8.86 -0.62 16.82
N VAL A 103 7.94 0.25 16.36
CA VAL A 103 6.51 -0.09 16.39
C VAL A 103 6.20 -1.26 15.45
N LEU A 104 6.91 -1.33 14.32
CA LEU A 104 6.79 -2.46 13.40
C LEU A 104 7.37 -3.74 14.03
N ILE A 105 8.55 -3.68 14.66
CA ILE A 105 9.18 -4.82 15.33
C ILE A 105 8.28 -5.33 16.46
N GLU A 106 7.75 -4.46 17.30
CA GLU A 106 6.80 -4.85 18.36
C GLU A 106 5.57 -5.55 17.77
N GLY A 107 4.99 -4.99 16.70
CA GLY A 107 3.88 -5.61 15.98
C GLY A 107 4.23 -6.97 15.40
N ILE A 108 5.44 -7.15 14.87
CA ILE A 108 5.93 -8.46 14.35
C ILE A 108 5.99 -9.49 15.47
N VAL A 109 6.57 -9.16 16.61
CA VAL A 109 6.69 -10.13 17.73
C VAL A 109 5.31 -10.53 18.23
N ILE A 110 4.41 -9.57 18.45
CA ILE A 110 3.03 -9.85 18.89
C ILE A 110 2.29 -10.73 17.86
N SER A 111 2.37 -10.37 16.58
CA SER A 111 1.70 -11.11 15.50
C SER A 111 2.26 -12.53 15.34
N SER A 112 3.59 -12.68 15.42
CA SER A 112 4.27 -13.98 15.35
C SER A 112 3.86 -14.86 16.52
N PHE A 113 3.81 -14.33 17.73
CA PHE A 113 3.34 -15.05 18.91
C PHE A 113 1.89 -15.52 18.74
N ALA A 114 1.01 -14.64 18.26
CA ALA A 114 -0.40 -14.96 18.03
C ALA A 114 -0.60 -16.12 17.05
N ILE A 115 0.13 -16.15 15.94
CA ILE A 115 0.04 -17.20 14.92
C ILE A 115 1.02 -18.38 15.16
N ARG A 116 1.76 -18.35 16.26
CA ARG A 116 2.76 -19.36 16.65
C ARG A 116 3.87 -19.55 15.62
N ALA A 117 4.32 -18.44 15.03
CA ALA A 117 5.43 -18.41 14.09
C ALA A 117 6.73 -18.12 14.82
N ASN A 118 7.75 -18.95 14.65
CA ASN A 118 9.09 -18.76 15.21
C ASN A 118 10.06 -18.08 14.22
N HIS A 119 9.62 -17.82 13.01
CA HIS A 119 10.40 -17.13 11.96
C HIS A 119 9.57 -16.03 11.34
N ALA A 120 10.14 -14.84 11.28
CA ALA A 120 9.55 -13.69 10.62
C ALA A 120 10.52 -13.05 9.63
N PHE A 121 9.95 -12.47 8.55
CA PHE A 121 10.72 -11.78 7.53
C PHE A 121 10.09 -10.41 7.28
N ILE A 122 10.94 -9.38 7.12
CA ILE A 122 10.53 -8.11 6.53
C ILE A 122 11.07 -8.10 5.11
N TYR A 123 10.21 -8.25 4.12
CA TYR A 123 10.58 -8.20 2.71
C TYR A 123 10.54 -6.75 2.23
N VAL A 124 11.71 -6.16 2.01
CA VAL A 124 11.87 -4.74 1.62
C VAL A 124 12.27 -4.67 0.16
N ARG A 125 11.66 -3.77 -0.63
CA ARG A 125 12.10 -3.53 -2.01
C ARG A 125 13.57 -3.10 -2.06
N GLY A 126 14.30 -3.57 -3.09
CA GLY A 126 15.77 -3.45 -3.15
C GLY A 126 16.30 -2.03 -3.33
N GLU A 127 15.50 -1.09 -3.86
CA GLU A 127 15.94 0.27 -4.19
C GLU A 127 16.11 1.16 -2.94
N VAL A 128 15.46 0.83 -1.81
CA VAL A 128 15.43 1.69 -0.61
C VAL A 128 16.47 1.27 0.42
N LEU A 129 17.75 1.30 0.05
CA LEU A 129 18.87 0.85 0.90
C LEU A 129 18.92 1.56 2.26
N HIS A 130 18.50 2.82 2.35
CA HIS A 130 18.45 3.57 3.60
C HIS A 130 17.42 2.97 4.58
N VAL A 131 16.28 2.49 4.08
CA VAL A 131 15.26 1.80 4.89
C VAL A 131 15.78 0.45 5.37
N ILE A 132 16.42 -0.31 4.48
CA ILE A 132 17.01 -1.63 4.80
C ILE A 132 18.02 -1.47 5.97
N ARG A 133 18.93 -0.50 5.86
CA ARG A 133 19.91 -0.22 6.92
C ARG A 133 19.25 0.22 8.24
N ARG A 134 18.19 1.04 8.16
CA ARG A 134 17.42 1.47 9.32
C ARG A 134 16.79 0.28 10.04
N LEU A 135 16.15 -0.61 9.30
CA LEU A 135 15.53 -1.82 9.85
C LEU A 135 16.56 -2.79 10.43
N GLN A 136 17.70 -2.99 9.74
CA GLN A 136 18.79 -3.83 10.26
C GLN A 136 19.32 -3.30 11.60
N GLN A 137 19.50 -1.98 11.74
CA GLN A 137 19.88 -1.36 13.00
C GLN A 137 18.83 -1.60 14.08
N ALA A 138 17.57 -1.33 13.81
CA ALA A 138 16.49 -1.49 14.79
C ALA A 138 16.30 -2.97 15.22
N VAL A 139 16.46 -3.91 14.27
CA VAL A 139 16.43 -5.35 14.58
C VAL A 139 17.60 -5.74 15.48
N ALA A 140 18.81 -5.22 15.24
CA ALA A 140 19.96 -5.46 16.15
C ALA A 140 19.68 -4.92 17.55
N GLU A 141 19.17 -3.69 17.67
CA GLU A 141 18.78 -3.09 18.95
C GLU A 141 17.70 -3.93 19.68
N ALA A 142 16.77 -4.54 18.94
CA ALA A 142 15.74 -5.39 19.53
C ALA A 142 16.29 -6.74 20.02
N TYR A 143 17.25 -7.35 19.31
CA TYR A 143 17.96 -8.53 19.77
C TYR A 143 18.78 -8.24 21.05
N GLU A 144 19.52 -7.13 21.09
CA GLU A 144 20.31 -6.72 22.26
C GLU A 144 19.43 -6.50 23.50
N ALA A 145 18.20 -6.03 23.32
CA ALA A 145 17.25 -5.78 24.39
C ALA A 145 16.40 -7.01 24.79
N GLY A 146 16.58 -8.17 24.14
CA GLY A 146 15.82 -9.37 24.43
C GLY A 146 14.34 -9.33 23.93
N TYR A 147 14.03 -8.45 22.98
CA TYR A 147 12.73 -8.42 22.31
C TYR A 147 12.65 -9.36 21.10
N LEU A 148 13.80 -9.91 20.68
CA LEU A 148 13.95 -10.93 19.65
C LEU A 148 14.93 -12.00 20.13
N GLY A 149 14.92 -13.16 19.48
CA GLY A 149 15.80 -14.28 19.79
C GLY A 149 15.09 -15.34 20.62
N ARG A 150 15.79 -15.88 21.61
CA ARG A 150 15.29 -16.95 22.48
C ARG A 150 14.66 -16.42 23.74
N ASP A 151 13.63 -17.11 24.19
CA ASP A 151 12.96 -16.84 25.48
C ASP A 151 12.65 -15.35 25.69
N ILE A 152 11.98 -14.76 24.69
CA ILE A 152 11.68 -13.32 24.66
C ILE A 152 11.01 -12.90 25.96
N LEU A 153 11.68 -12.01 26.71
CA LEU A 153 11.22 -11.49 28.00
C LEU A 153 10.84 -12.56 29.04
N GLY A 154 11.41 -13.78 28.97
CA GLY A 154 11.12 -14.88 29.88
C GLY A 154 9.78 -15.59 29.62
N SER A 155 9.22 -15.45 28.44
CA SER A 155 7.91 -16.01 28.06
C SER A 155 7.96 -17.45 27.52
N GLY A 156 9.16 -17.97 27.25
CA GLY A 156 9.36 -19.23 26.54
C GLY A 156 9.12 -19.15 25.03
N PHE A 157 8.83 -17.96 24.48
CA PHE A 157 8.65 -17.77 23.05
C PHE A 157 9.96 -17.38 22.37
N ASP A 158 10.28 -18.05 21.27
CA ASP A 158 11.44 -17.77 20.42
C ASP A 158 10.99 -17.17 19.11
N LEU A 159 11.68 -16.14 18.63
CA LEU A 159 11.44 -15.55 17.30
C LEU A 159 12.74 -15.12 16.65
N GLU A 160 12.99 -15.61 15.46
CA GLU A 160 14.02 -15.11 14.55
C GLU A 160 13.40 -14.14 13.53
N LEU A 161 13.96 -12.94 13.41
CA LEU A 161 13.52 -11.90 12.49
C LEU A 161 14.63 -11.56 11.48
N VAL A 162 14.33 -11.68 10.20
CA VAL A 162 15.25 -11.39 9.10
C VAL A 162 14.73 -10.21 8.26
N VAL A 163 15.59 -9.22 8.00
CA VAL A 163 15.35 -8.19 6.99
C VAL A 163 15.86 -8.70 5.66
N HIS A 164 14.93 -9.06 4.76
CA HIS A 164 15.24 -9.54 3.42
C HIS A 164 15.17 -8.41 2.40
N THR A 165 16.19 -8.32 1.55
CA THR A 165 16.27 -7.34 0.48
C THR A 165 15.75 -7.95 -0.82
N GLY A 166 14.64 -7.42 -1.34
CA GLY A 166 14.12 -7.76 -2.66
C GLY A 166 14.99 -7.25 -3.80
N ALA A 167 14.65 -7.60 -5.03
CA ALA A 167 15.39 -7.23 -6.24
C ALA A 167 14.74 -6.06 -7.04
N GLY A 168 13.80 -5.32 -6.45
CA GLY A 168 13.20 -4.14 -7.06
C GLY A 168 12.15 -4.45 -8.13
N ALA A 169 11.19 -5.31 -7.83
CA ALA A 169 10.08 -5.62 -8.73
C ALA A 169 8.73 -5.36 -8.04
N TYR A 170 7.88 -4.49 -8.62
CA TYR A 170 6.54 -4.18 -8.15
C TYR A 170 5.69 -5.43 -7.90
N ILE A 171 5.80 -6.44 -8.80
CA ILE A 171 5.04 -7.68 -8.67
C ILE A 171 5.36 -8.43 -7.38
N CYS A 172 6.51 -8.23 -6.76
CA CYS A 172 6.86 -8.84 -5.47
C CYS A 172 6.04 -8.26 -4.30
N GLY A 173 5.22 -7.23 -4.52
CA GLY A 173 4.15 -6.82 -3.61
C GLY A 173 2.93 -7.76 -3.62
N GLU A 174 2.73 -8.59 -4.66
CA GLU A 174 1.74 -9.67 -4.64
C GLU A 174 2.24 -10.79 -3.71
N GLU A 175 1.36 -11.24 -2.79
CA GLU A 175 1.76 -12.08 -1.67
C GLU A 175 2.50 -13.37 -2.07
N THR A 176 2.14 -14.00 -3.19
CA THR A 176 2.78 -15.25 -3.62
C THR A 176 4.01 -15.03 -4.49
N ALA A 177 4.07 -13.94 -5.25
CA ALA A 177 5.28 -13.53 -5.94
C ALA A 177 6.38 -13.10 -4.95
N LEU A 178 5.99 -12.47 -3.84
CA LEU A 178 6.88 -12.18 -2.72
C LEU A 178 7.49 -13.46 -2.16
N LEU A 179 6.67 -14.52 -1.95
CA LEU A 179 7.16 -15.80 -1.44
C LEU A 179 8.14 -16.46 -2.42
N ASP A 180 7.84 -16.45 -3.72
CA ASP A 180 8.78 -16.97 -4.74
C ASP A 180 10.12 -16.24 -4.69
N SER A 181 10.08 -14.90 -4.59
CA SER A 181 11.30 -14.09 -4.48
C SER A 181 12.07 -14.38 -3.19
N LEU A 182 11.39 -14.52 -2.06
CA LEU A 182 11.99 -14.84 -0.76
C LEU A 182 12.64 -16.24 -0.75
N GLU A 183 12.08 -17.19 -1.51
CA GLU A 183 12.63 -18.53 -1.71
C GLU A 183 13.78 -18.57 -2.75
N GLY A 184 14.13 -17.44 -3.36
CA GLY A 184 15.23 -17.34 -4.34
C GLY A 184 14.80 -17.64 -5.78
N TYR A 185 13.51 -17.74 -6.05
CA TYR A 185 12.98 -17.90 -7.41
C TYR A 185 12.65 -16.54 -8.05
N ARG A 186 12.33 -16.56 -9.34
CA ARG A 186 11.77 -15.38 -9.99
C ARG A 186 10.43 -15.04 -9.36
N GLY A 187 10.26 -13.78 -8.93
CA GLY A 187 9.02 -13.29 -8.32
C GLY A 187 7.85 -13.34 -9.31
N GLN A 188 7.10 -14.42 -9.26
CA GLN A 188 5.90 -14.63 -10.07
C GLN A 188 4.78 -15.20 -9.20
N PRO A 189 3.52 -14.72 -9.35
CA PRO A 189 2.40 -15.22 -8.56
C PRO A 189 2.19 -16.73 -8.70
N ARG A 190 1.83 -17.39 -7.60
CA ARG A 190 1.49 -18.82 -7.54
C ARG A 190 0.00 -19.02 -7.83
N LEU A 191 -0.33 -20.23 -8.28
CA LEU A 191 -1.73 -20.65 -8.40
C LEU A 191 -2.35 -20.80 -7.00
N LYS A 192 -3.57 -20.35 -6.84
CA LYS A 192 -4.38 -20.51 -5.62
C LYS A 192 -5.65 -21.31 -5.95
N PRO A 193 -6.07 -22.32 -5.18
CA PRO A 193 -5.41 -22.88 -4.01
C PRO A 193 -4.15 -23.70 -4.34
N PRO A 194 -3.23 -23.96 -3.36
CA PRO A 194 -3.36 -23.63 -1.94
C PRO A 194 -3.09 -22.14 -1.66
N PHE A 195 -3.78 -21.62 -0.64
CA PHE A 195 -3.50 -20.28 -0.12
C PHE A 195 -2.28 -20.29 0.82
N PRO A 196 -1.54 -19.19 0.97
CA PRO A 196 -0.33 -19.12 1.81
C PRO A 196 -0.56 -19.56 3.26
N ALA A 197 -1.75 -19.30 3.82
CA ALA A 197 -2.09 -19.75 5.17
C ALA A 197 -2.02 -21.28 5.35
N VAL A 198 -2.11 -22.03 4.27
CA VAL A 198 -2.03 -23.52 4.26
C VAL A 198 -0.67 -23.99 3.76
N ALA A 199 -0.15 -23.35 2.70
CA ALA A 199 1.14 -23.71 2.09
C ALA A 199 1.76 -22.46 1.44
N GLY A 200 2.52 -21.72 2.23
CA GLY A 200 3.21 -20.49 1.83
C GLY A 200 4.72 -20.68 1.70
N LEU A 201 5.49 -19.94 2.52
CA LEU A 201 6.94 -19.95 2.50
C LEU A 201 7.49 -21.36 2.82
N TYR A 202 8.35 -21.86 1.96
CA TYR A 202 8.91 -23.22 2.05
C TYR A 202 7.87 -24.32 2.27
N GLY A 203 6.64 -24.11 1.76
CA GLY A 203 5.52 -25.03 1.94
C GLY A 203 4.87 -25.04 3.33
N GLY A 204 5.31 -24.18 4.24
CA GLY A 204 4.73 -24.01 5.58
C GLY A 204 3.60 -22.98 5.59
N PRO A 205 2.69 -23.07 6.58
CA PRO A 205 1.66 -22.06 6.78
C PRO A 205 2.25 -20.68 6.98
N THR A 206 1.77 -19.69 6.24
CA THR A 206 2.36 -18.35 6.20
C THR A 206 1.30 -17.25 6.22
N VAL A 207 1.45 -16.30 7.11
CA VAL A 207 0.72 -15.03 7.08
C VAL A 207 1.58 -13.97 6.40
N ILE A 208 1.04 -13.31 5.38
CA ILE A 208 1.65 -12.13 4.76
C ILE A 208 0.80 -10.91 5.08
N ASN A 209 1.37 -9.89 5.72
CA ASN A 209 0.71 -8.63 6.02
C ASN A 209 1.58 -7.43 5.65
N ASN A 210 0.92 -6.33 5.27
CA ASN A 210 1.59 -5.06 5.01
C ASN A 210 2.16 -4.43 6.29
N VAL A 211 3.21 -3.61 6.16
CA VAL A 211 3.90 -2.88 7.25
C VAL A 211 2.93 -2.15 8.17
N GLU A 212 2.07 -1.30 7.62
CA GLU A 212 1.14 -0.47 8.41
C GLU A 212 0.11 -1.32 9.17
N SER A 213 -0.33 -2.45 8.60
CA SER A 213 -1.23 -3.39 9.28
C SER A 213 -0.58 -3.97 10.52
N ILE A 214 0.67 -4.41 10.43
CA ILE A 214 1.43 -4.97 11.55
C ILE A 214 1.78 -3.90 12.59
N ALA A 215 2.18 -2.71 12.14
CA ALA A 215 2.48 -1.58 13.03
C ALA A 215 1.25 -1.06 13.80
N SER A 216 0.04 -1.37 13.36
CA SER A 216 -1.19 -1.01 14.08
C SER A 216 -1.53 -1.97 15.22
N VAL A 217 -0.97 -3.18 15.24
CA VAL A 217 -1.28 -4.22 16.24
C VAL A 217 -0.93 -3.80 17.67
N PRO A 218 0.25 -3.20 17.96
CA PRO A 218 0.58 -2.77 19.32
C PRO A 218 -0.47 -1.84 19.92
N SER A 219 -0.98 -0.87 19.17
CA SER A 219 -1.99 0.08 19.64
C SER A 219 -3.34 -0.60 19.96
N ILE A 220 -3.70 -1.64 19.22
CA ILE A 220 -4.91 -2.44 19.46
C ILE A 220 -4.77 -3.23 20.78
N ILE A 221 -3.62 -3.89 20.98
CA ILE A 221 -3.38 -4.66 22.20
C ILE A 221 -3.31 -3.76 23.43
N ASP A 222 -2.73 -2.57 23.29
CA ASP A 222 -2.53 -1.63 24.38
C ASP A 222 -3.82 -0.92 24.82
N ASN A 223 -4.63 -0.48 23.84
CA ASN A 223 -5.83 0.32 24.10
C ASN A 223 -7.14 -0.49 24.02
N GLY A 224 -7.12 -1.68 23.45
CA GLY A 224 -8.29 -2.55 23.26
C GLY A 224 -8.91 -2.46 21.87
N ALA A 225 -9.63 -3.51 21.50
CA ALA A 225 -10.30 -3.63 20.20
C ALA A 225 -11.36 -2.53 20.00
N ASP A 226 -12.18 -2.28 21.00
CA ASP A 226 -13.26 -1.27 20.95
C ASP A 226 -12.74 0.14 20.71
N TRP A 227 -11.56 0.45 21.29
CA TRP A 227 -10.90 1.74 21.06
C TRP A 227 -10.55 1.93 19.58
N PHE A 228 -10.03 0.90 18.93
CA PHE A 228 -9.70 0.95 17.51
C PHE A 228 -10.96 0.97 16.64
N ALA A 229 -11.95 0.14 16.97
CA ALA A 229 -13.21 0.03 16.26
C ALA A 229 -14.08 1.31 16.34
N ALA A 230 -13.88 2.13 17.39
CA ALA A 230 -14.56 3.41 17.54
C ALA A 230 -14.11 4.47 16.52
N MET A 231 -12.99 4.26 15.83
CA MET A 231 -12.49 5.13 14.76
C MET A 231 -12.90 4.57 13.40
N GLY A 232 -13.04 5.47 12.42
CA GLY A 232 -13.40 5.08 11.06
C GLY A 232 -14.90 4.96 10.82
N THR A 233 -15.28 4.11 9.87
CA THR A 233 -16.68 3.84 9.52
C THR A 233 -17.09 2.44 10.00
N GLU A 234 -18.38 2.13 9.96
CA GLU A 234 -18.93 0.86 10.48
C GLU A 234 -18.24 -0.39 9.93
N LYS A 235 -17.86 -0.39 8.64
CA LYS A 235 -17.25 -1.54 7.97
C LYS A 235 -15.75 -1.35 7.69
N SER A 236 -15.24 -0.15 7.90
CA SER A 236 -13.85 0.22 7.70
C SER A 236 -13.33 0.94 8.94
N GLN A 237 -13.12 0.16 10.01
CA GLN A 237 -12.69 0.67 11.30
C GLN A 237 -11.22 1.08 11.31
N GLY A 238 -10.92 1.90 12.32
CA GLY A 238 -9.58 2.36 12.62
C GLY A 238 -9.14 3.57 11.79
N TYR A 239 -7.86 3.75 11.77
CA TYR A 239 -7.16 4.83 11.07
C TYR A 239 -6.28 4.29 9.94
N GLY A 240 -5.72 5.19 9.16
CA GLY A 240 -4.73 4.89 8.15
C GLY A 240 -3.91 6.11 7.76
N ILE A 241 -2.74 5.87 7.16
CA ILE A 241 -1.88 6.91 6.62
C ILE A 241 -2.26 7.14 5.15
N PHE A 242 -2.68 8.35 4.83
CA PHE A 242 -2.99 8.79 3.47
C PHE A 242 -1.76 9.49 2.89
N SER A 243 -1.29 9.02 1.72
CA SER A 243 -0.19 9.64 0.99
C SER A 243 -0.75 10.66 0.03
N LEU A 244 -0.61 11.95 0.33
CA LEU A 244 -1.11 13.05 -0.49
C LEU A 244 0.05 13.64 -1.30
N SER A 245 -0.07 13.61 -2.64
CA SER A 245 0.99 14.03 -3.54
C SER A 245 0.44 14.77 -4.76
N GLY A 246 1.33 15.27 -5.61
CA GLY A 246 0.95 16.00 -6.83
C GLY A 246 0.71 17.50 -6.57
N HIS A 247 -0.32 18.06 -7.20
CA HIS A 247 -0.57 19.52 -7.25
C HIS A 247 -1.29 20.04 -6.00
N VAL A 248 -0.75 19.74 -4.84
CA VAL A 248 -1.26 20.16 -3.53
C VAL A 248 -0.24 21.06 -2.83
N THR A 249 -0.71 21.99 -2.00
CA THR A 249 0.15 23.00 -1.35
C THR A 249 1.14 22.36 -0.38
N ARG A 250 0.71 21.38 0.43
CA ARG A 250 1.57 20.65 1.36
C ARG A 250 1.41 19.15 1.13
N PRO A 251 2.18 18.56 0.19
CA PRO A 251 2.23 17.12 0.03
C PRO A 251 2.84 16.46 1.26
N GLY A 252 2.41 15.21 1.56
CA GLY A 252 2.92 14.48 2.72
C GLY A 252 2.03 13.33 3.15
N GLN A 253 2.31 12.80 4.32
CA GLN A 253 1.55 11.74 4.95
C GLN A 253 0.57 12.32 5.97
N TYR A 254 -0.68 11.96 5.85
CA TYR A 254 -1.77 12.40 6.72
C TYR A 254 -2.40 11.18 7.39
N GLU A 255 -2.21 11.02 8.69
CA GLU A 255 -2.87 9.97 9.44
C GLU A 255 -4.25 10.44 9.87
N ALA A 256 -5.28 9.65 9.52
CA ALA A 256 -6.66 9.99 9.82
C ALA A 256 -7.51 8.74 10.01
N PRO A 257 -8.67 8.83 10.70
CA PRO A 257 -9.67 7.77 10.67
C PRO A 257 -10.11 7.47 9.23
N LEU A 258 -10.38 6.20 8.91
CA LEU A 258 -10.99 5.85 7.63
C LEU A 258 -12.37 6.52 7.52
N GLY A 259 -12.75 6.93 6.31
CA GLY A 259 -13.95 7.71 6.06
C GLY A 259 -13.74 9.22 6.03
N ILE A 260 -12.53 9.72 6.33
CA ILE A 260 -12.17 11.11 6.01
C ILE A 260 -12.36 11.35 4.51
N THR A 261 -12.74 12.57 4.12
CA THR A 261 -12.92 12.92 2.71
C THR A 261 -11.66 13.55 2.11
N LEU A 262 -11.54 13.52 0.76
CA LEU A 262 -10.46 14.26 0.11
C LEU A 262 -10.56 15.75 0.38
N ARG A 263 -11.77 16.31 0.48
CA ARG A 263 -11.98 17.73 0.82
C ARG A 263 -11.31 18.08 2.15
N GLU A 264 -11.56 17.31 3.20
CA GLU A 264 -10.96 17.53 4.52
C GLU A 264 -9.43 17.40 4.49
N LEU A 265 -8.89 16.42 3.76
CA LEU A 265 -7.44 16.24 3.59
C LEU A 265 -6.81 17.42 2.83
N LEU A 266 -7.48 17.92 1.78
CA LEU A 266 -7.03 19.11 1.05
C LEU A 266 -7.05 20.36 1.94
N ASP A 267 -8.09 20.56 2.76
CA ASP A 267 -8.15 21.67 3.71
C ASP A 267 -6.96 21.63 4.68
N MET A 268 -6.64 20.46 5.23
CA MET A 268 -5.46 20.28 6.08
C MET A 268 -4.17 20.54 5.32
N ALA A 269 -4.09 20.17 4.04
CA ALA A 269 -2.91 20.35 3.21
C ALA A 269 -2.76 21.76 2.61
N GLY A 270 -3.70 22.67 2.87
CA GLY A 270 -3.70 24.04 2.35
C GLY A 270 -4.23 24.17 0.92
N GLY A 271 -4.97 23.16 0.46
CA GLY A 271 -5.65 23.16 -0.84
C GLY A 271 -4.76 22.74 -2.01
N ILE A 272 -5.34 22.86 -3.19
CA ILE A 272 -4.62 22.74 -4.47
C ILE A 272 -3.62 23.88 -4.57
N ARG A 273 -2.55 23.74 -5.35
CA ARG A 273 -1.57 24.82 -5.57
C ARG A 273 -2.28 26.12 -6.02
N ALA A 274 -1.75 27.25 -5.55
CA ALA A 274 -2.41 28.55 -5.69
C ALA A 274 -2.76 28.90 -7.15
N GLY A 275 -3.99 29.36 -7.37
CA GLY A 275 -4.48 29.77 -8.70
C GLY A 275 -4.96 28.64 -9.60
N HIS A 276 -4.93 27.40 -9.12
CA HIS A 276 -5.33 26.22 -9.86
C HIS A 276 -6.54 25.53 -9.24
N ARG A 277 -7.15 24.62 -9.99
CA ARG A 277 -8.32 23.82 -9.58
C ARG A 277 -8.06 22.32 -9.81
N LEU A 278 -8.69 21.48 -8.99
CA LEU A 278 -8.66 20.04 -9.16
C LEU A 278 -9.24 19.64 -10.52
N LYS A 279 -8.58 18.71 -11.20
CA LYS A 279 -9.09 18.09 -12.42
C LYS A 279 -9.45 16.62 -12.20
N PHE A 280 -8.49 15.84 -11.70
CA PHE A 280 -8.69 14.44 -11.34
C PHE A 280 -7.71 14.01 -10.26
N TRP A 281 -7.96 12.85 -9.66
CA TRP A 281 -7.12 12.28 -8.62
C TRP A 281 -7.29 10.77 -8.51
N THR A 282 -6.34 10.10 -7.85
CA THR A 282 -6.42 8.67 -7.58
C THR A 282 -6.72 8.43 -6.10
N PRO A 283 -7.71 7.61 -5.72
CA PRO A 283 -7.98 7.31 -4.32
C PRO A 283 -7.03 6.29 -3.70
N GLY A 284 -6.44 5.41 -4.52
CA GLY A 284 -5.62 4.30 -4.04
C GLY A 284 -4.34 4.03 -4.82
N GLY A 285 -3.84 5.03 -5.55
CA GLY A 285 -2.69 4.89 -6.45
C GLY A 285 -3.08 4.72 -7.91
N SER A 286 -2.10 4.54 -8.76
CA SER A 286 -2.30 4.45 -10.21
C SER A 286 -3.11 3.24 -10.67
N SER A 287 -3.21 2.19 -9.86
CA SER A 287 -3.96 0.96 -10.15
C SER A 287 -5.47 1.08 -9.93
N THR A 288 -5.96 2.27 -9.52
CA THR A 288 -7.38 2.49 -9.23
C THR A 288 -8.04 3.37 -10.29
N PRO A 289 -9.35 3.16 -10.57
CA PRO A 289 -10.11 4.12 -11.37
C PRO A 289 -9.97 5.54 -10.82
N ILE A 290 -9.75 6.52 -11.69
CA ILE A 290 -9.56 7.92 -11.31
C ILE A 290 -10.89 8.56 -10.91
N PHE A 291 -10.81 9.54 -10.02
CA PHE A 291 -11.90 10.38 -9.56
C PHE A 291 -11.71 11.84 -10.03
N THR A 292 -12.81 12.60 -10.00
CA THR A 292 -12.85 14.04 -10.33
C THR A 292 -13.25 14.85 -9.09
N ASP A 293 -13.49 16.14 -9.24
CA ASP A 293 -14.01 17.03 -8.20
C ASP A 293 -15.41 16.65 -7.69
N GLU A 294 -16.21 15.92 -8.48
CA GLU A 294 -17.51 15.37 -8.06
C GLU A 294 -17.37 14.35 -6.89
N HIS A 295 -16.18 13.81 -6.69
CA HIS A 295 -15.89 12.77 -5.68
C HIS A 295 -15.18 13.30 -4.42
N LEU A 296 -15.07 14.63 -4.25
CA LEU A 296 -14.36 15.25 -3.13
C LEU A 296 -14.92 14.87 -1.75
N ASP A 297 -16.21 14.60 -1.68
CA ASP A 297 -16.94 14.31 -0.44
C ASP A 297 -17.23 12.81 -0.24
N VAL A 298 -16.70 11.95 -1.11
CA VAL A 298 -16.79 10.50 -0.93
C VAL A 298 -15.94 10.10 0.29
N PRO A 299 -16.52 9.43 1.30
CA PRO A 299 -15.75 8.91 2.42
C PRO A 299 -14.65 7.96 1.94
N LEU A 300 -13.41 8.21 2.36
CA LEU A 300 -12.25 7.39 2.00
C LEU A 300 -12.20 6.13 2.86
N ASP A 301 -13.16 5.25 2.63
CA ASP A 301 -13.25 3.90 3.16
C ASP A 301 -13.46 2.88 2.02
N PHE A 302 -13.33 1.58 2.34
CA PHE A 302 -13.37 0.54 1.30
C PHE A 302 -14.72 0.45 0.60
N GLU A 303 -15.81 0.63 1.33
CA GLU A 303 -17.17 0.47 0.84
C GLU A 303 -17.62 1.69 0.02
N SER A 304 -17.38 2.89 0.55
CA SER A 304 -17.84 4.14 -0.10
C SER A 304 -17.09 4.41 -1.39
N VAL A 305 -15.76 4.22 -1.39
CA VAL A 305 -14.95 4.34 -2.61
C VAL A 305 -15.32 3.26 -3.62
N GLY A 306 -15.61 2.03 -3.15
CA GLY A 306 -16.09 0.93 -3.99
C GLY A 306 -17.43 1.25 -4.63
N ALA A 307 -18.40 1.78 -3.87
CA ALA A 307 -19.70 2.18 -4.36
C ALA A 307 -19.63 3.34 -5.36
N ALA A 308 -18.63 4.23 -5.21
CA ALA A 308 -18.37 5.32 -6.15
C ALA A 308 -17.62 4.86 -7.43
N GLY A 309 -17.34 3.57 -7.60
CA GLY A 309 -16.75 2.98 -8.81
C GLY A 309 -15.22 2.97 -8.85
N SER A 310 -14.54 3.08 -7.69
CA SER A 310 -13.09 2.97 -7.60
C SER A 310 -12.67 2.03 -6.47
N MET A 311 -11.43 2.11 -6.00
CA MET A 311 -10.91 1.34 -4.89
C MET A 311 -10.07 2.23 -3.97
N LEU A 312 -10.23 2.07 -2.65
CA LEU A 312 -9.42 2.80 -1.67
C LEU A 312 -7.92 2.45 -1.80
N GLY A 313 -7.63 1.24 -2.23
CA GLY A 313 -6.26 0.78 -2.49
C GLY A 313 -5.32 1.03 -1.32
N THR A 314 -4.16 1.60 -1.61
CA THR A 314 -3.13 1.95 -0.62
C THR A 314 -3.32 3.33 0.00
N ARG A 315 -4.42 4.04 -0.32
CA ARG A 315 -4.67 5.44 0.07
C ARG A 315 -3.62 6.42 -0.48
N ALA A 316 -3.17 6.13 -1.69
CA ALA A 316 -2.24 6.99 -2.44
C ALA A 316 -3.02 8.01 -3.26
N LEU A 317 -3.18 9.19 -2.70
CA LEU A 317 -3.94 10.30 -3.27
C LEU A 317 -3.03 11.15 -4.14
N GLN A 318 -3.00 10.87 -5.45
CA GLN A 318 -2.28 11.67 -6.42
C GLN A 318 -3.23 12.74 -6.96
N ILE A 319 -2.89 14.00 -6.76
CA ILE A 319 -3.74 15.17 -7.08
C ILE A 319 -3.23 15.84 -8.35
N PHE A 320 -4.11 15.99 -9.33
CA PHE A 320 -3.79 16.62 -10.62
C PHE A 320 -4.73 17.78 -10.90
N ASP A 321 -4.16 18.92 -11.23
CA ASP A 321 -4.91 20.12 -11.60
C ASP A 321 -5.18 20.20 -13.11
N GLU A 322 -5.89 21.24 -13.53
CA GLU A 322 -6.36 21.45 -14.92
C GLU A 322 -5.23 21.57 -15.94
N THR A 323 -3.99 21.83 -15.53
CA THR A 323 -2.85 21.90 -16.44
C THR A 323 -2.32 20.54 -16.85
N THR A 324 -2.75 19.48 -16.17
CA THR A 324 -2.29 18.11 -16.44
C THR A 324 -3.03 17.49 -17.63
N CYS A 325 -2.28 16.98 -18.60
CA CYS A 325 -2.83 16.13 -19.64
C CYS A 325 -3.13 14.73 -19.08
N VAL A 326 -4.40 14.31 -19.13
CA VAL A 326 -4.80 12.97 -18.64
C VAL A 326 -4.20 11.85 -19.50
N VAL A 327 -4.09 12.04 -20.81
CA VAL A 327 -3.50 11.03 -21.73
C VAL A 327 -2.04 10.78 -21.35
N ARG A 328 -1.29 11.84 -21.08
CA ARG A 328 0.11 11.74 -20.65
C ARG A 328 0.26 11.08 -19.28
N ALA A 329 -0.60 11.39 -18.33
CA ALA A 329 -0.59 10.75 -17.01
C ALA A 329 -0.85 9.24 -17.13
N VAL A 330 -1.88 8.85 -17.86
CA VAL A 330 -2.22 7.43 -18.11
C VAL A 330 -1.13 6.72 -18.90
N LEU A 331 -0.50 7.37 -19.87
CA LEU A 331 0.66 6.83 -20.58
C LEU A 331 1.81 6.51 -19.61
N ARG A 332 2.14 7.41 -18.66
CA ARG A 332 3.20 7.16 -17.67
C ARG A 332 2.90 5.96 -16.78
N TRP A 333 1.66 5.83 -16.32
CA TRP A 333 1.23 4.66 -15.56
C TRP A 333 1.26 3.38 -16.41
N SER A 334 0.86 3.44 -17.68
CA SER A 334 0.91 2.29 -18.59
C SER A 334 2.36 1.88 -18.93
N GLU A 335 3.29 2.82 -19.01
CA GLU A 335 4.73 2.54 -19.12
C GLU A 335 5.25 1.79 -17.90
N PHE A 336 4.82 2.19 -16.69
CA PHE A 336 5.14 1.50 -15.45
C PHE A 336 4.61 0.07 -15.46
N TYR A 337 3.32 -0.16 -15.73
CA TYR A 337 2.76 -1.51 -15.73
C TYR A 337 3.36 -2.42 -16.81
N ALA A 338 3.67 -1.87 -17.98
CA ALA A 338 4.36 -2.63 -19.03
C ALA A 338 5.77 -3.06 -18.62
N HIS A 339 6.46 -2.22 -17.84
CA HIS A 339 7.79 -2.55 -17.29
C HIS A 339 7.71 -3.58 -16.16
N GLU A 340 6.72 -3.43 -15.26
CA GLU A 340 6.58 -4.23 -14.04
C GLU A 340 5.83 -5.56 -14.24
N SER A 341 5.26 -5.81 -15.41
CA SER A 341 4.66 -7.10 -15.72
C SER A 341 5.69 -8.22 -15.58
N CYS A 342 5.40 -9.24 -14.76
CA CYS A 342 6.30 -10.38 -14.57
C CYS A 342 6.40 -11.29 -15.81
N GLY A 343 5.55 -11.08 -16.83
CA GLY A 343 5.52 -11.83 -18.08
C GLY A 343 4.88 -13.22 -17.99
N LYS A 344 4.30 -13.60 -16.85
CA LYS A 344 3.73 -14.95 -16.66
C LYS A 344 2.52 -15.23 -17.54
N CYS A 345 1.59 -14.30 -17.67
CA CYS A 345 0.36 -14.50 -18.42
C CYS A 345 0.23 -13.56 -19.62
N THR A 346 -0.31 -14.09 -20.72
CA THR A 346 -0.43 -13.36 -22.00
C THR A 346 -1.25 -12.07 -21.88
N PRO A 347 -2.43 -12.02 -21.24
CA PRO A 347 -3.23 -10.80 -21.18
C PRO A 347 -2.47 -9.61 -20.59
N CYS A 348 -1.76 -9.81 -19.48
CA CYS A 348 -0.96 -8.78 -18.85
C CYS A 348 0.31 -8.46 -19.67
N ARG A 349 1.11 -9.47 -20.03
CA ARG A 349 2.39 -9.28 -20.74
C ARG A 349 2.25 -8.52 -22.04
N GLU A 350 1.30 -8.94 -22.90
CA GLU A 350 1.09 -8.33 -24.21
C GLU A 350 0.18 -7.10 -24.09
N GLY A 351 -0.88 -7.17 -23.28
CA GLY A 351 -1.85 -6.09 -23.17
C GLY A 351 -1.29 -4.80 -22.60
N THR A 352 -0.47 -4.87 -21.54
CA THR A 352 0.19 -3.67 -20.99
C THR A 352 1.21 -3.06 -21.97
N TYR A 353 1.89 -3.89 -22.75
CA TYR A 353 2.77 -3.42 -23.83
C TYR A 353 1.96 -2.68 -24.92
N TRP A 354 0.82 -3.22 -25.32
CA TRP A 354 -0.04 -2.58 -26.32
C TRP A 354 -0.64 -1.28 -25.80
N TYR A 355 -1.07 -1.21 -24.54
CA TYR A 355 -1.47 0.06 -23.90
C TYR A 355 -0.40 1.13 -24.07
N LYS A 356 0.82 0.81 -23.68
CA LYS A 356 1.95 1.74 -23.81
C LYS A 356 2.15 2.21 -25.26
N GLN A 357 2.10 1.31 -26.24
CA GLN A 357 2.31 1.68 -27.64
C GLN A 357 1.17 2.53 -28.20
N MET A 358 -0.08 2.15 -27.92
CA MET A 358 -1.24 2.91 -28.37
C MET A 358 -1.28 4.30 -27.72
N LEU A 359 -1.12 4.39 -26.41
CA LEU A 359 -1.11 5.67 -25.70
C LEU A 359 0.01 6.61 -26.14
N LYS A 360 1.22 6.09 -26.47
CA LYS A 360 2.30 6.88 -27.11
C LYS A 360 1.87 7.47 -28.45
N ARG A 361 1.18 6.67 -29.25
CA ARG A 361 0.66 7.13 -30.55
C ARG A 361 -0.42 8.20 -30.37
N LEU A 362 -1.33 8.02 -29.40
CA LEU A 362 -2.40 8.96 -29.08
C LEU A 362 -1.84 10.29 -28.54
N GLU A 363 -0.91 10.25 -27.59
CA GLU A 363 -0.24 11.43 -27.01
C GLU A 363 0.48 12.25 -28.12
N ALA A 364 1.03 11.58 -29.12
CA ALA A 364 1.69 12.22 -30.27
C ALA A 364 0.70 12.71 -31.35
N GLY A 365 -0.62 12.63 -31.12
CA GLY A 365 -1.65 13.02 -32.08
C GLY A 365 -1.75 12.17 -33.35
N LYS A 366 -1.19 10.95 -33.31
CA LYS A 366 -1.15 10.03 -34.46
C LYS A 366 -2.26 8.96 -34.40
N GLY A 367 -3.19 9.11 -33.47
CA GLY A 367 -4.34 8.21 -33.30
C GLY A 367 -5.58 8.68 -34.05
N GLU A 368 -6.60 7.86 -33.92
CA GLU A 368 -7.95 8.15 -34.42
C GLU A 368 -8.98 7.65 -33.38
N GLU A 369 -10.23 8.10 -33.48
CA GLU A 369 -11.27 7.80 -32.50
C GLU A 369 -11.46 6.29 -32.26
N LYS A 370 -11.37 5.48 -33.29
CA LYS A 370 -11.50 4.02 -33.17
C LYS A 370 -10.39 3.38 -32.30
N ASP A 371 -9.25 4.07 -32.11
CA ASP A 371 -8.20 3.59 -31.19
C ASP A 371 -8.69 3.57 -29.75
N LEU A 372 -9.62 4.45 -29.36
CA LEU A 372 -10.24 4.45 -28.03
C LEU A 372 -11.09 3.20 -27.82
N GLU A 373 -11.86 2.81 -28.84
CA GLU A 373 -12.65 1.57 -28.79
C GLU A 373 -11.74 0.34 -28.73
N THR A 374 -10.62 0.37 -29.45
CA THR A 374 -9.61 -0.70 -29.39
C THR A 374 -8.96 -0.79 -28.00
N LEU A 375 -8.70 0.34 -27.32
CA LEU A 375 -8.20 0.35 -25.95
C LEU A 375 -9.20 -0.23 -24.95
N LEU A 376 -10.50 0.06 -25.13
CA LEU A 376 -11.57 -0.50 -24.29
C LEU A 376 -11.73 -2.01 -24.54
N ASP A 377 -11.75 -2.47 -25.80
CA ASP A 377 -11.79 -3.90 -26.13
C ASP A 377 -10.57 -4.65 -25.57
N LEU A 378 -9.38 -4.05 -25.67
CA LEU A 378 -8.18 -4.59 -25.06
C LEU A 378 -8.31 -4.69 -23.53
N SER A 379 -8.95 -3.70 -22.90
CA SER A 379 -9.21 -3.71 -21.45
C SER A 379 -10.11 -4.89 -21.06
N ASP A 380 -11.16 -5.17 -21.82
CA ASP A 380 -12.06 -6.31 -21.60
C ASP A 380 -11.35 -7.66 -21.76
N ASN A 381 -10.25 -7.69 -22.51
CA ASN A 381 -9.42 -8.89 -22.68
C ASN A 381 -8.30 -9.04 -21.63
N ILE A 382 -8.10 -8.05 -20.76
CA ILE A 382 -7.15 -8.08 -19.65
C ILE A 382 -7.85 -8.23 -18.29
N LEU A 383 -8.91 -7.44 -18.08
CA LEU A 383 -9.69 -7.36 -16.84
C LEU A 383 -10.31 -8.73 -16.50
N GLY A 384 -10.01 -9.25 -15.32
CA GLY A 384 -10.46 -10.55 -14.86
C GLY A 384 -9.92 -11.75 -15.64
N ARG A 385 -9.01 -11.55 -16.62
CA ARG A 385 -8.40 -12.61 -17.43
C ARG A 385 -6.90 -12.76 -17.16
N SER A 386 -6.33 -11.87 -16.38
CA SER A 386 -4.94 -11.94 -15.93
C SER A 386 -4.79 -12.88 -14.75
N PHE A 387 -3.59 -13.44 -14.59
CA PHE A 387 -3.28 -14.39 -13.50
C PHE A 387 -3.32 -13.74 -12.11
N CYS A 388 -3.04 -12.44 -12.02
CA CYS A 388 -3.08 -11.65 -10.79
C CYS A 388 -3.63 -10.24 -11.06
N ALA A 389 -3.88 -9.49 -10.01
CA ALA A 389 -4.50 -8.17 -10.07
C ALA A 389 -3.67 -7.08 -10.77
N LEU A 390 -2.40 -7.34 -11.15
CA LEU A 390 -1.60 -6.35 -11.88
C LEU A 390 -2.26 -5.98 -13.22
N GLY A 391 -2.79 -6.97 -13.94
CA GLY A 391 -3.51 -6.71 -15.20
C GLY A 391 -4.74 -5.83 -14.98
N ASP A 392 -5.53 -6.15 -13.97
CA ASP A 392 -6.74 -5.38 -13.62
C ASP A 392 -6.38 -3.94 -13.20
N GLY A 393 -5.33 -3.79 -12.38
CA GLY A 393 -4.79 -2.49 -12.00
C GLY A 393 -4.33 -1.65 -13.20
N ALA A 394 -3.70 -2.29 -14.18
CA ALA A 394 -3.25 -1.60 -15.40
C ALA A 394 -4.41 -1.10 -16.29
N THR A 395 -5.57 -1.77 -16.26
CA THR A 395 -6.76 -1.35 -17.01
C THR A 395 -7.50 -0.17 -16.40
N SER A 396 -7.47 -0.07 -15.06
CA SER A 396 -8.25 0.89 -14.28
C SER A 396 -8.07 2.35 -14.73
N PRO A 397 -6.85 2.91 -14.84
CA PRO A 397 -6.65 4.29 -15.29
C PRO A 397 -7.00 4.48 -16.75
N VAL A 398 -6.80 3.48 -17.62
CA VAL A 398 -7.12 3.56 -19.05
C VAL A 398 -8.64 3.70 -19.25
N VAL A 399 -9.40 2.76 -18.68
CA VAL A 399 -10.86 2.74 -18.84
C VAL A 399 -11.51 3.97 -18.21
N SER A 400 -11.12 4.31 -16.97
CA SER A 400 -11.72 5.46 -16.26
C SER A 400 -11.38 6.79 -16.93
N SER A 401 -10.17 6.97 -17.45
CA SER A 401 -9.79 8.20 -18.12
C SER A 401 -10.51 8.39 -19.46
N ILE A 402 -10.66 7.33 -20.26
CA ILE A 402 -11.45 7.39 -21.51
C ILE A 402 -12.90 7.73 -21.19
N LYS A 403 -13.49 7.13 -20.15
CA LYS A 403 -14.86 7.40 -19.73
C LYS A 403 -15.09 8.86 -19.31
N LEU A 404 -14.15 9.43 -18.53
CA LEU A 404 -14.31 10.76 -17.93
C LEU A 404 -13.77 11.89 -18.79
N PHE A 405 -12.81 11.61 -19.67
CA PHE A 405 -12.07 12.62 -20.42
C PHE A 405 -11.93 12.30 -21.91
N ARG A 406 -12.95 11.64 -22.50
CA ARG A 406 -12.94 11.23 -23.92
C ARG A 406 -12.60 12.41 -24.86
N ASP A 407 -13.20 13.58 -24.63
CA ASP A 407 -12.95 14.79 -25.42
C ASP A 407 -11.50 15.26 -25.38
N GLU A 408 -10.79 14.98 -24.29
CA GLU A 408 -9.37 15.33 -24.21
C GLU A 408 -8.51 14.43 -25.10
N TYR A 409 -8.87 13.15 -25.24
CA TYR A 409 -8.25 12.25 -26.20
C TYR A 409 -8.51 12.72 -27.65
N LEU A 410 -9.75 13.08 -27.97
CA LEU A 410 -10.14 13.55 -29.31
C LEU A 410 -9.37 14.81 -29.68
N ARG A 411 -9.20 15.76 -28.76
CA ARG A 411 -8.40 16.98 -29.01
C ARG A 411 -6.95 16.71 -29.40
N HIS A 412 -6.34 15.61 -28.93
CA HIS A 412 -5.00 15.23 -29.37
C HIS A 412 -4.96 14.87 -30.85
N PHE A 413 -6.02 14.25 -31.35
CA PHE A 413 -6.14 13.88 -32.76
C PHE A 413 -6.38 15.12 -33.64
N GLU A 414 -7.30 15.98 -33.21
CA GLU A 414 -7.64 17.23 -33.92
C GLU A 414 -6.47 18.18 -34.06
N GLN A 415 -5.64 18.26 -33.05
CA GLN A 415 -4.48 19.18 -32.99
C GLN A 415 -3.18 18.54 -33.48
N GLY A 416 -3.17 17.24 -33.78
CA GLY A 416 -1.98 16.51 -34.20
C GLY A 416 -0.89 16.43 -33.12
N GLY A 417 -1.27 16.47 -31.84
CA GLY A 417 -0.39 16.40 -30.69
C GLY A 417 -1.09 16.80 -29.40
N CYS A 418 -0.33 16.74 -28.29
CA CYS A 418 -0.86 17.09 -26.98
C CYS A 418 -1.19 18.58 -26.87
N PRO A 419 -2.44 18.96 -26.52
CA PRO A 419 -2.85 20.35 -26.37
C PRO A 419 -2.35 21.03 -25.07
N PHE A 420 -1.66 20.29 -24.20
CA PHE A 420 -1.20 20.77 -22.91
C PHE A 420 0.31 21.07 -22.93
N ASP A 421 0.71 22.20 -22.32
CA ASP A 421 2.12 22.46 -22.05
C ASP A 421 2.64 21.54 -20.94
N PRO A 422 3.64 20.68 -21.21
CA PRO A 422 4.23 19.85 -20.17
C PRO A 422 4.81 20.64 -19.01
N ALA A 423 5.36 21.83 -19.26
CA ALA A 423 5.98 22.67 -18.24
C ALA A 423 4.94 23.21 -17.23
N ALA A 424 3.71 23.47 -17.66
CA ALA A 424 2.65 24.01 -16.81
C ALA A 424 2.23 23.05 -15.68
N SER A 425 2.34 21.72 -15.92
CA SER A 425 2.02 20.68 -14.94
C SER A 425 3.21 20.21 -14.10
N THR A 426 4.40 20.79 -14.25
CA THR A 426 5.55 20.43 -13.44
C THR A 426 5.50 21.12 -12.07
N LEU A 427 5.82 20.36 -11.00
CA LEU A 427 5.90 20.91 -9.64
C LEU A 427 7.15 21.76 -9.41
N TRP A 428 8.15 21.65 -10.29
CA TRP A 428 9.47 22.29 -10.18
C TRP A 428 9.61 23.56 -11.03
N GLY A 429 8.52 24.11 -11.50
CA GLY A 429 8.49 25.31 -12.38
C GLY A 429 8.96 26.62 -11.75
N GLY A 430 9.89 26.60 -10.80
CA GLY A 430 10.36 27.81 -10.10
C GLY A 430 11.87 27.99 -9.97
N ALA A 431 12.70 27.14 -10.54
CA ALA A 431 14.15 27.18 -10.34
C ALA A 431 14.96 27.10 -11.65
N THR A 432 14.52 27.81 -12.69
CA THR A 432 15.40 28.12 -13.83
C THR A 432 15.37 29.64 -14.07
N LYS A 433 16.12 30.34 -13.26
CA LYS A 433 16.77 31.61 -13.62
C LYS A 433 18.16 31.63 -13.00
#